data_810fde22786cb6f491a4bb907d34eba6
#
_entry.id   810fde22786cb6f491a4bb907d34eba6
#
_cell.length_a   1.000
_cell.length_b   1.000
_cell.length_c   1.000
_cell.angle_alpha   90.00
_cell.angle_beta   90.00
_cell.angle_gamma   90.00
#
_symmetry.space_group_name_H-M   'P 1'
#
loop_
_entity.id
_entity.type
_entity.pdbx_description
1 polymer ?
#
loop_
_entity_poly.entity_id
_entity_poly.type
_entity_poly.pdbx_seq_one_letter_code
_entity_poly.pdbx_strand_id
1 'polypeptide(L)'
;MSEKELREIFSKNIKDFRIRNNWSQVALAHNAGVSVNFINDIESGKKWASPVTMVKIADALDVQVYELLRPAGLPPDNLNSIMRKYADNVNEALESVRLAFLKETV
;
A
#
# COMPACT_ATOMS: atom_id res chain seq x y z
N MET A 1 -7.46 -16.39 -11.58
CA MET A 1 -6.50 -15.31 -11.90
C MET A 1 -5.42 -15.87 -12.82
N SER A 2 -5.11 -15.16 -13.90
CA SER A 2 -4.04 -15.55 -14.82
C SER A 2 -2.70 -14.96 -14.38
N GLU A 3 -1.61 -15.50 -14.92
CA GLU A 3 -0.26 -14.95 -14.70
C GLU A 3 -0.18 -13.49 -15.17
N LYS A 4 -0.79 -13.20 -16.31
CA LYS A 4 -0.84 -11.84 -16.86
C LYS A 4 -1.54 -10.87 -15.91
N GLU A 5 -2.68 -11.27 -15.37
CA GLU A 5 -3.42 -10.46 -14.40
C GLU A 5 -2.60 -10.22 -13.15
N LEU A 6 -1.91 -11.23 -12.64
CA LEU A 6 -1.07 -11.10 -11.46
C LEU A 6 0.07 -10.10 -11.69
N ARG A 7 0.72 -10.17 -12.87
CA ARG A 7 1.78 -9.22 -13.23
C ARG A 7 1.27 -7.80 -13.35
N GLU A 8 0.09 -7.61 -13.93
CA GLU A 8 -0.54 -6.29 -14.06
C GLU A 8 -0.86 -5.70 -12.69
N ILE A 9 -1.39 -6.51 -11.78
CA ILE A 9 -1.69 -6.09 -10.40
C ILE A 9 -0.41 -5.65 -9.69
N PHE A 10 0.63 -6.47 -9.77
CA PHE A 10 1.92 -6.19 -9.14
C PHE A 10 2.54 -4.90 -9.69
N SER A 11 2.60 -4.77 -11.00
CA SER A 11 3.16 -3.60 -11.68
C SER A 11 2.44 -2.33 -11.29
N LYS A 12 1.12 -2.37 -11.29
CA LYS A 12 0.29 -1.22 -10.94
C LYS A 12 0.44 -0.84 -9.48
N ASN A 13 0.44 -1.82 -8.58
CA ASN A 13 0.55 -1.55 -7.16
C ASN A 13 1.88 -0.91 -6.80
N ILE A 14 2.99 -1.39 -7.38
CA ILE A 14 4.30 -0.79 -7.16
C ILE A 14 4.31 0.66 -7.62
N LYS A 15 3.81 0.91 -8.81
CA LYS A 15 3.74 2.26 -9.37
C LYS A 15 2.87 3.18 -8.50
N ASP A 16 1.71 2.70 -8.08
CA ASP A 16 0.79 3.49 -7.27
C ASP A 16 1.40 3.84 -5.91
N PHE A 17 2.03 2.88 -5.23
CA PHE A 17 2.71 3.15 -3.96
C PHE A 17 3.88 4.11 -4.13
N ARG A 18 4.64 3.95 -5.22
CA ARG A 18 5.74 4.86 -5.53
C ARG A 18 5.24 6.29 -5.70
N ILE A 19 4.18 6.47 -6.48
CA ILE A 19 3.60 7.79 -6.74
C ILE A 19 3.03 8.41 -5.46
N ARG A 20 2.41 7.61 -4.60
CA ARG A 20 1.91 8.08 -3.30
C ARG A 20 3.02 8.62 -2.40
N ASN A 21 4.23 8.07 -2.53
CA ASN A 21 5.40 8.56 -1.80
C ASN A 21 6.05 9.76 -2.49
N ASN A 22 5.52 10.22 -3.61
CA ASN A 22 6.12 11.28 -4.43
C ASN A 22 7.53 10.92 -4.91
N TRP A 23 7.77 9.64 -5.18
CA TRP A 23 9.06 9.14 -5.64
C TRP A 23 9.08 8.95 -7.15
N SER A 24 10.24 9.26 -7.75
CA SER A 24 10.57 8.81 -9.10
C SER A 24 10.94 7.33 -9.08
N GLN A 25 11.04 6.72 -10.27
CA GLN A 25 11.58 5.36 -10.38
C GLN A 25 13.01 5.28 -9.84
N VAL A 26 13.80 6.34 -10.06
CA VAL A 26 15.17 6.44 -9.53
C VAL A 26 15.16 6.40 -8.00
N ALA A 27 14.28 7.15 -7.37
CA ALA A 27 14.17 7.19 -5.92
C ALA A 27 13.77 5.82 -5.34
N LEU A 28 12.78 5.16 -5.94
CA LEU A 28 12.39 3.81 -5.51
C LEU A 28 13.54 2.83 -5.68
N ALA A 29 14.20 2.84 -6.84
CA ALA A 29 15.33 1.95 -7.12
C ALA A 29 16.43 2.14 -6.08
N HIS A 30 16.79 3.38 -5.80
CA HIS A 30 17.80 3.70 -4.79
C HIS A 30 17.41 3.17 -3.40
N ASN A 31 16.20 3.45 -2.96
CA ASN A 31 15.73 3.04 -1.64
C ASN A 31 15.56 1.52 -1.52
N ALA A 32 15.21 0.84 -2.60
CA ALA A 32 15.07 -0.61 -2.62
C ALA A 32 16.39 -1.35 -2.88
N GLY A 33 17.45 -0.63 -3.28
CA GLY A 33 18.73 -1.26 -3.58
C GLY A 33 18.71 -2.08 -4.88
N VAL A 34 17.95 -1.64 -5.87
CA VAL A 34 17.85 -2.28 -7.20
C VAL A 34 18.11 -1.25 -8.29
N SER A 35 18.29 -1.70 -9.53
CA SER A 35 18.53 -0.79 -10.63
C SER A 35 17.23 -0.08 -11.08
N VAL A 36 17.39 1.12 -11.65
CA VAL A 36 16.26 1.88 -12.22
C VAL A 36 15.64 1.10 -13.38
N ASN A 37 16.46 0.47 -14.21
CA ASN A 37 15.97 -0.35 -15.33
C ASN A 37 15.09 -1.49 -14.83
N PHE A 38 15.44 -2.10 -13.70
CA PHE A 38 14.67 -3.16 -13.10
C PHE A 38 13.30 -2.65 -12.63
N ILE A 39 13.26 -1.50 -11.96
CA ILE A 39 11.99 -0.88 -11.55
C ILE A 39 11.13 -0.55 -12.78
N ASN A 40 11.73 0.03 -13.80
CA ASN A 40 11.02 0.32 -15.05
C ASN A 40 10.43 -0.94 -15.68
N ASP A 41 11.21 -2.02 -15.73
CA ASP A 41 10.76 -3.30 -16.30
C ASP A 41 9.64 -3.93 -15.49
N ILE A 42 9.69 -3.82 -14.17
CA ILE A 42 8.61 -4.29 -13.30
C ILE A 42 7.34 -3.46 -13.53
N GLU A 43 7.44 -2.15 -13.51
CA GLU A 43 6.28 -1.27 -13.67
C GLU A 43 5.64 -1.36 -15.05
N SER A 44 6.43 -1.72 -16.07
CA SER A 44 5.92 -1.96 -17.43
C SER A 44 5.40 -3.39 -17.65
N GLY A 45 5.53 -4.26 -16.65
CA GLY A 45 5.11 -5.65 -16.77
C GLY A 45 6.08 -6.57 -17.50
N LYS A 46 7.26 -6.08 -17.86
CA LYS A 46 8.26 -6.87 -18.61
C LYS A 46 8.96 -7.90 -17.74
N LYS A 47 9.12 -7.63 -16.45
CA LYS A 47 9.83 -8.51 -15.52
C LYS A 47 9.02 -8.78 -14.27
N TRP A 48 9.28 -9.92 -13.68
CA TRP A 48 8.76 -10.33 -12.39
C TRP A 48 9.88 -10.24 -11.35
N ALA A 49 9.52 -9.97 -10.10
CA ALA A 49 10.48 -9.89 -9.01
C ALA A 49 10.57 -11.21 -8.27
N SER A 50 11.78 -11.59 -7.86
CA SER A 50 11.97 -12.71 -6.94
C SER A 50 11.42 -12.35 -5.55
N PRO A 51 11.16 -13.35 -4.68
CA PRO A 51 10.73 -13.07 -3.32
C PRO A 51 11.64 -12.11 -2.56
N VAL A 52 12.97 -12.25 -2.73
CA VAL A 52 13.94 -11.35 -2.08
C VAL A 52 13.75 -9.92 -2.56
N THR A 53 13.57 -9.73 -3.85
CA THR A 53 13.37 -8.40 -4.44
C THR A 53 12.02 -7.82 -4.04
N MET A 54 10.97 -8.65 -3.97
CA MET A 54 9.66 -8.20 -3.48
C MET A 54 9.76 -7.63 -2.07
N VAL A 55 10.50 -8.30 -1.18
CA VAL A 55 10.73 -7.83 0.18
C VAL A 55 11.46 -6.49 0.18
N LYS A 56 12.51 -6.36 -0.63
CA LYS A 56 13.26 -5.10 -0.74
C LYS A 56 12.38 -3.94 -1.19
N ILE A 57 11.53 -4.16 -2.18
CA ILE A 57 10.62 -3.13 -2.70
C ILE A 57 9.55 -2.80 -1.65
N ALA A 58 8.97 -3.80 -1.03
CA ALA A 58 7.96 -3.61 0.01
C ALA A 58 8.52 -2.83 1.20
N ASP A 59 9.72 -3.19 1.65
CA ASP A 59 10.39 -2.48 2.75
C ASP A 59 10.66 -1.02 2.40
N ALA A 60 11.13 -0.76 1.16
CA ALA A 60 11.37 0.59 0.70
C ALA A 60 10.08 1.42 0.67
N LEU A 61 8.98 0.81 0.30
CA LEU A 61 7.67 1.46 0.24
C LEU A 61 6.92 1.47 1.58
N ASP A 62 7.48 0.82 2.59
CA ASP A 62 6.86 0.67 3.92
C ASP A 62 5.49 -0.01 3.85
N VAL A 63 5.40 -1.06 3.07
CA VAL A 63 4.21 -1.89 2.93
C VAL A 63 4.57 -3.37 3.09
N GLN A 64 3.55 -4.19 3.31
CA GLN A 64 3.74 -5.64 3.31
C GLN A 64 3.75 -6.17 1.87
N VAL A 65 4.45 -7.29 1.63
CA VAL A 65 4.52 -7.89 0.29
C VAL A 65 3.12 -8.19 -0.26
N TYR A 66 2.20 -8.67 0.57
CA TYR A 66 0.85 -8.99 0.10
C TYR A 66 0.10 -7.76 -0.43
N GLU A 67 0.43 -6.56 0.05
CA GLU A 67 -0.17 -5.32 -0.45
C GLU A 67 0.23 -5.03 -1.89
N LEU A 68 1.41 -5.50 -2.30
CA LEU A 68 1.87 -5.38 -3.68
C LEU A 68 1.12 -6.33 -4.64
N LEU A 69 0.50 -7.37 -4.10
CA LEU A 69 -0.18 -8.40 -4.87
C LEU A 69 -1.70 -8.30 -4.80
N ARG A 70 -2.22 -7.26 -4.17
CA ARG A 70 -3.66 -7.09 -4.01
C ARG A 70 -4.28 -6.38 -5.20
N PRO A 71 -5.35 -6.96 -5.79
CA PRO A 71 -6.10 -6.28 -6.85
C PRO A 71 -6.66 -4.95 -6.38
N ALA A 72 -6.65 -3.95 -7.27
CA ALA A 72 -7.25 -2.66 -6.99
C ALA A 72 -8.75 -2.78 -6.72
N GLY A 73 -9.23 -2.03 -5.75
CA GLY A 73 -10.65 -2.02 -5.39
C GLY A 73 -11.10 -3.16 -4.49
N LEU A 74 -10.23 -4.16 -4.23
CA LEU A 74 -10.56 -5.21 -3.27
C LEU A 74 -10.06 -4.80 -1.88
N PRO A 75 -10.89 -5.00 -0.84
CA PRO A 75 -10.45 -4.74 0.52
C PRO A 75 -9.36 -5.73 0.93
N PRO A 76 -8.43 -5.33 1.83
CA PRO A 76 -7.48 -6.27 2.42
C PRO A 76 -8.20 -7.40 3.15
N ASP A 77 -7.56 -8.58 3.23
CA ASP A 77 -8.11 -9.71 3.99
C ASP A 77 -8.37 -9.36 5.44
N ASN A 78 -7.56 -8.46 5.98
CA ASN A 78 -7.72 -7.95 7.35
C ASN A 78 -8.52 -6.66 7.41
N LEU A 79 -9.26 -6.32 6.35
CA LEU A 79 -10.04 -5.07 6.30
C LEU A 79 -11.00 -4.97 7.47
N ASN A 80 -11.67 -6.06 7.82
CA ASN A 80 -12.59 -6.07 8.95
C ASN A 80 -11.89 -5.70 10.26
N SER A 81 -10.67 -6.22 10.47
CA SER A 81 -9.86 -5.85 11.63
C SER A 81 -9.41 -4.40 11.59
N ILE A 82 -8.98 -3.94 10.42
CA ILE A 82 -8.56 -2.56 10.21
C ILE A 82 -9.75 -1.62 10.38
N MET A 83 -10.88 -1.94 9.76
CA MET A 83 -12.09 -1.11 9.86
C MET A 83 -12.64 -1.09 11.29
N ARG A 84 -12.59 -2.21 12.00
CA ARG A 84 -12.97 -2.23 13.43
C ARG A 84 -12.08 -1.32 14.25
N LYS A 85 -10.77 -1.39 14.02
CA LYS A 85 -9.80 -0.53 14.71
C LYS A 85 -10.07 0.95 14.42
N TYR A 86 -10.27 1.30 13.17
CA TYR A 86 -10.58 2.68 12.79
C TYR A 86 -11.98 3.09 13.24
N ALA A 87 -12.95 2.19 13.15
CA ALA A 87 -14.30 2.47 13.61
C ALA A 87 -14.33 2.74 15.10
N ASP A 88 -13.62 1.94 15.89
CA ASP A 88 -13.50 2.15 17.33
C ASP A 88 -12.83 3.48 17.63
N ASN A 89 -11.73 3.80 16.94
CA ASN A 89 -11.04 5.08 17.11
C ASN A 89 -11.92 6.27 16.72
N VAL A 90 -12.64 6.14 15.61
CA VAL A 90 -13.56 7.19 15.13
C VAL A 90 -14.72 7.33 16.12
N ASN A 91 -15.29 6.23 16.59
CA ASN A 91 -16.38 6.24 17.56
C ASN A 91 -15.93 6.85 18.89
N GLU A 92 -14.74 6.54 19.37
CA GLU A 92 -14.17 7.16 20.56
C GLU A 92 -13.98 8.66 20.37
N ALA A 93 -13.44 9.07 19.24
CA ALA A 93 -13.24 10.48 18.92
C ALA A 93 -14.57 11.22 18.85
N LEU A 94 -15.56 10.65 18.16
CA LEU A 94 -16.90 11.23 18.06
C LEU A 94 -17.59 11.30 19.43
N GLU A 95 -17.42 10.26 20.23
CA GLU A 95 -18.00 10.24 21.59
C GLU A 95 -17.36 11.32 22.46
N SER A 96 -16.05 11.49 22.38
CA SER A 96 -15.34 12.53 23.12
C SER A 96 -15.81 13.92 22.72
N VAL A 97 -15.97 14.14 21.42
CA VAL A 97 -16.47 15.43 20.89
C VAL A 97 -17.91 15.66 21.36
N ARG A 98 -18.74 14.64 21.29
CA ARG A 98 -20.15 14.74 21.72
C ARG A 98 -20.27 15.07 23.20
N LEU A 99 -19.48 14.39 24.04
CA LEU A 99 -19.48 14.64 25.48
C LEU A 99 -18.98 16.05 25.79
N ALA A 100 -17.95 16.51 25.13
CA ALA A 100 -17.44 17.87 25.31
C ALA A 100 -18.49 18.90 24.89
N PHE A 101 -19.16 18.66 23.76
CA PHE A 101 -20.22 19.52 23.26
C PHE A 101 -21.40 19.58 24.24
N LEU A 102 -21.80 18.44 24.78
CA LEU A 102 -22.89 18.39 25.78
C LEU A 102 -22.53 19.13 27.07
N LYS A 103 -21.26 19.07 27.48
CA LYS A 103 -20.79 19.81 28.65
C LYS A 103 -20.87 21.32 28.43
N GLU A 104 -20.61 21.78 27.23
CA GLU A 104 -20.67 23.21 26.87
C GLU A 104 -22.09 23.71 26.75
N THR A 105 -23.04 22.83 26.38
CA THR A 105 -24.44 23.20 26.15
C THR A 105 -25.31 23.06 27.41
N VAL A 106 -24.77 22.42 28.43
CA VAL A 106 -25.43 22.28 29.73
C VAL A 106 -24.77 23.21 30.72
#